data_d785d637e1f06ca5c155b8a3787e3a41
#
_entry.id   d785d637e1f06ca5c155b8a3787e3a41
#
_cell.length_a   1.000
_cell.length_b   1.000
_cell.length_c   1.000
_cell.angle_alpha   90.00
_cell.angle_beta   90.00
_cell.angle_gamma   90.00
#
_symmetry.space_group_name_H-M   'P 1'
#
loop_
_entity.id
_entity.type
_entity.pdbx_description
1 polymer ?
#
loop_
_entity_poly.entity_id
_entity_poly.type
_entity_poly.pdbx_seq_one_letter_code
_entity_poly.pdbx_strand_id
1 'polypeptide(L)'
;ETLELIQAYNTEAYVERLSAYLKARETLVEKYTSKKQMEMMPVKINQEELNFSPGKHNELQKAIIENFAPRFAPNAECLYVGDTIKKDLIKNVEKLSNLGFEITLHDKMPDVVLYCEDKNWIYFIEAVTSVGPMSPQRIIEIEEMTKGVKAGKIYITAFPDFSTYKKFSEELAWETEVWLSELPDHMIHLNGDKFMGPREKR
;
A
#
# COMPACT_ATOMS: atom_id res chain seq x y z
N GLU A 1 -7.25 -17.82 35.37
CA GLU A 1 -6.11 -16.88 35.59
C GLU A 1 -6.57 -15.49 36.03
N THR A 2 -7.31 -14.73 35.18
CA THR A 2 -7.79 -13.38 35.55
C THR A 2 -8.75 -13.42 36.73
N LEU A 3 -9.63 -14.41 36.78
CA LEU A 3 -10.59 -14.63 37.87
C LEU A 3 -9.87 -14.96 39.18
N GLU A 4 -8.85 -15.79 39.13
CA GLU A 4 -8.00 -16.16 40.26
C GLU A 4 -7.19 -14.98 40.81
N LEU A 5 -6.78 -14.06 39.93
CA LEU A 5 -6.13 -12.83 40.32
C LEU A 5 -7.08 -11.89 41.06
N ILE A 6 -8.32 -11.77 40.58
CA ILE A 6 -9.38 -10.98 41.23
C ILE A 6 -9.72 -11.57 42.59
N GLN A 7 -9.83 -12.91 42.70
CA GLN A 7 -10.12 -13.61 43.96
C GLN A 7 -9.00 -13.53 44.97
N ALA A 8 -7.74 -13.33 44.51
CA ALA A 8 -6.58 -13.18 45.39
C ALA A 8 -6.35 -11.71 45.81
N TYR A 9 -7.13 -10.76 45.29
CA TYR A 9 -6.98 -9.35 45.62
C TYR A 9 -7.10 -9.12 47.14
N ASN A 10 -6.18 -8.36 47.75
CA ASN A 10 -6.01 -8.14 49.18
C ASN A 10 -5.58 -9.37 50.02
N THR A 11 -5.03 -10.40 49.39
CA THR A 11 -4.37 -11.53 50.11
C THR A 11 -2.85 -11.46 49.89
N GLU A 12 -2.07 -12.12 50.79
CA GLU A 12 -0.61 -12.23 50.65
C GLU A 12 -0.19 -12.89 49.31
N ALA A 13 -1.03 -13.77 48.78
CA ALA A 13 -0.79 -14.46 47.52
C ALA A 13 -1.00 -13.58 46.28
N TYR A 14 -1.57 -12.38 46.40
CA TYR A 14 -1.88 -11.51 45.28
C TYR A 14 -0.63 -11.07 44.52
N VAL A 15 0.42 -10.65 45.23
CA VAL A 15 1.66 -10.14 44.60
C VAL A 15 2.37 -11.23 43.80
N GLU A 16 2.41 -12.45 44.31
CA GLU A 16 3.04 -13.57 43.66
C GLU A 16 2.26 -13.98 42.40
N ARG A 17 0.93 -14.05 42.49
CA ARG A 17 0.05 -14.36 41.33
C ARG A 17 0.06 -13.27 40.29
N LEU A 18 0.11 -12.00 40.70
CA LEU A 18 0.25 -10.87 39.78
C LEU A 18 1.58 -10.94 39.04
N SER A 19 2.67 -11.21 39.74
CA SER A 19 3.99 -11.36 39.13
C SER A 19 4.03 -12.50 38.10
N ALA A 20 3.49 -13.66 38.44
CA ALA A 20 3.37 -14.81 37.53
C ALA A 20 2.50 -14.49 36.31
N TYR A 21 1.40 -13.79 36.51
CA TYR A 21 0.49 -13.36 35.44
C TYR A 21 1.14 -12.38 34.47
N LEU A 22 1.88 -11.38 34.99
CA LEU A 22 2.62 -10.42 34.18
C LEU A 22 3.73 -11.10 33.40
N LYS A 23 4.50 -11.98 34.03
CA LYS A 23 5.57 -12.75 33.40
C LYS A 23 5.06 -13.68 32.28
N ALA A 24 3.91 -14.29 32.47
CA ALA A 24 3.25 -15.11 31.43
C ALA A 24 2.80 -14.25 30.23
N ARG A 25 2.38 -13.01 30.46
CA ARG A 25 2.00 -12.06 29.40
C ARG A 25 3.19 -11.53 28.62
N GLU A 26 4.32 -11.22 29.29
CA GLU A 26 5.57 -10.83 28.63
C GLU A 26 6.01 -11.92 27.66
N THR A 27 5.96 -13.18 28.07
CA THR A 27 6.30 -14.34 27.20
C THR A 27 5.37 -14.48 26.01
N LEU A 28 4.09 -14.13 26.14
CA LEU A 28 3.14 -14.12 25.03
C LEU A 28 3.43 -12.97 24.06
N VAL A 29 3.72 -11.78 24.56
CA VAL A 29 4.10 -10.62 23.72
C VAL A 29 5.38 -10.92 22.95
N GLU A 30 6.40 -11.50 23.58
CA GLU A 30 7.63 -11.91 22.93
C GLU A 30 7.38 -12.95 21.83
N LYS A 31 6.54 -13.98 22.11
CA LYS A 31 6.14 -14.97 21.11
C LYS A 31 5.39 -14.37 19.93
N TYR A 32 4.46 -13.45 20.18
CA TYR A 32 3.75 -12.73 19.13
C TYR A 32 4.68 -11.84 18.32
N THR A 33 5.62 -11.16 18.96
CA THR A 33 6.60 -10.30 18.29
C THR A 33 7.56 -11.13 17.43
N SER A 34 8.07 -12.24 17.96
CA SER A 34 8.95 -13.16 17.22
C SER A 34 8.22 -13.80 16.03
N LYS A 35 6.97 -14.23 16.20
CA LYS A 35 6.16 -14.77 15.12
C LYS A 35 5.92 -13.72 14.03
N LYS A 36 5.60 -12.49 14.41
CA LYS A 36 5.42 -11.37 13.49
C LYS A 36 6.69 -11.03 12.72
N GLN A 37 7.86 -11.09 13.37
CA GLN A 37 9.15 -10.91 12.70
C GLN A 37 9.47 -12.01 11.70
N MET A 38 9.11 -13.26 11.98
CA MET A 38 9.29 -14.37 11.05
C MET A 38 8.37 -14.29 9.80
N GLU A 39 7.26 -13.57 9.89
CA GLU A 39 6.28 -13.41 8.80
C GLU A 39 6.53 -12.15 7.95
N MET A 40 7.55 -11.35 8.28
CA MET A 40 7.90 -10.15 7.49
C MET A 40 8.28 -10.54 6.06
N MET A 41 7.80 -9.76 5.11
CA MET A 41 7.98 -10.01 3.68
C MET A 41 9.12 -9.14 3.13
N PRO A 42 10.27 -9.73 2.79
CA PRO A 42 11.38 -8.99 2.20
C PRO A 42 11.00 -8.44 0.83
N VAL A 43 11.45 -7.23 0.54
CA VAL A 43 11.26 -6.53 -0.73
C VAL A 43 12.47 -5.64 -1.01
N LYS A 44 12.85 -5.51 -2.27
CA LYS A 44 13.89 -4.58 -2.69
C LYS A 44 13.25 -3.35 -3.35
N ILE A 45 13.48 -2.17 -2.76
CA ILE A 45 12.93 -0.90 -3.24
C ILE A 45 14.08 0.10 -3.36
N ASN A 46 14.21 0.78 -4.51
CA ASN A 46 15.29 1.75 -4.78
C ASN A 46 16.69 1.21 -4.42
N GLN A 47 16.93 -0.10 -4.66
CA GLN A 47 18.16 -0.83 -4.32
C GLN A 47 18.36 -1.12 -2.81
N GLU A 48 17.47 -0.71 -1.92
CA GLU A 48 17.48 -1.02 -0.50
C GLU A 48 16.67 -2.28 -0.19
N GLU A 49 17.17 -3.11 0.72
CA GLU A 49 16.45 -4.28 1.24
C GLU A 49 15.58 -3.86 2.41
N LEU A 50 14.29 -3.97 2.24
CA LEU A 50 13.26 -3.60 3.21
C LEU A 50 12.34 -4.77 3.51
N ASN A 51 11.46 -4.62 4.51
CA ASN A 51 10.52 -5.66 4.88
C ASN A 51 9.14 -5.07 5.12
N PHE A 52 8.15 -5.51 4.35
CA PHE A 52 6.74 -5.27 4.63
C PHE A 52 6.27 -6.06 5.84
N SER A 53 5.34 -5.49 6.56
CA SER A 53 4.55 -6.23 7.55
C SER A 53 3.65 -7.25 6.85
N PRO A 54 3.34 -8.40 7.50
CA PRO A 54 2.49 -9.42 6.88
C PRO A 54 1.06 -8.92 6.67
N GLY A 55 0.45 -9.33 5.55
CA GLY A 55 -0.95 -9.03 5.23
C GLY A 55 -1.20 -8.86 3.74
N LYS A 56 -2.41 -9.22 3.31
CA LYS A 56 -2.82 -9.22 1.88
C LYS A 56 -2.62 -7.88 1.18
N HIS A 57 -2.84 -6.78 1.88
CA HIS A 57 -2.63 -5.43 1.32
C HIS A 57 -1.15 -5.19 1.02
N ASN A 58 -0.26 -5.50 1.97
CA ASN A 58 1.18 -5.37 1.79
C ASN A 58 1.74 -6.40 0.78
N GLU A 59 1.13 -7.59 0.66
CA GLU A 59 1.44 -8.55 -0.41
C GLU A 59 1.18 -7.94 -1.79
N LEU A 60 0.07 -7.22 -1.94
CA LEU A 60 -0.26 -6.54 -3.18
C LEU A 60 0.67 -5.35 -3.44
N GLN A 61 1.01 -4.55 -2.41
CA GLN A 61 2.02 -3.49 -2.55
C GLN A 61 3.40 -4.05 -2.95
N LYS A 62 3.80 -5.17 -2.36
CA LYS A 62 5.03 -5.89 -2.77
C LYS A 62 4.94 -6.31 -4.24
N ALA A 63 3.82 -6.88 -4.69
CA ALA A 63 3.62 -7.25 -6.08
C ALA A 63 3.66 -6.05 -7.03
N ILE A 64 3.16 -4.88 -6.61
CA ILE A 64 3.30 -3.64 -7.38
C ILE A 64 4.78 -3.30 -7.58
N ILE A 65 5.58 -3.35 -6.53
CA ILE A 65 7.01 -3.04 -6.61
C ILE A 65 7.78 -4.07 -7.46
N GLU A 66 7.55 -5.37 -7.25
CA GLU A 66 8.35 -6.42 -7.87
C GLU A 66 7.85 -6.83 -9.27
N ASN A 67 6.56 -6.65 -9.57
CA ASN A 67 5.97 -7.13 -10.82
C ASN A 67 5.45 -6.02 -11.71
N PHE A 68 4.69 -5.04 -11.16
CA PHE A 68 4.17 -3.93 -11.95
C PHE A 68 5.29 -2.95 -12.34
N ALA A 69 6.06 -2.46 -11.37
CA ALA A 69 7.05 -1.41 -11.62
C ALA A 69 8.07 -1.77 -12.72
N PRO A 70 8.70 -2.97 -12.74
CA PRO A 70 9.64 -3.32 -13.79
C PRO A 70 9.01 -3.41 -15.20
N ARG A 71 7.71 -3.71 -15.29
CA ARG A 71 7.01 -3.91 -16.56
C ARG A 71 6.45 -2.62 -17.16
N PHE A 72 5.81 -1.79 -16.32
CA PHE A 72 5.03 -0.64 -16.78
C PHE A 72 5.65 0.71 -16.42
N ALA A 73 6.50 0.74 -15.41
CA ALA A 73 7.23 1.91 -14.95
C ALA A 73 8.74 1.62 -14.80
N PRO A 74 9.43 1.11 -15.86
CA PRO A 74 10.85 0.78 -15.78
C PRO A 74 11.65 2.03 -15.42
N ASN A 75 12.68 1.85 -14.57
CA ASN A 75 13.54 2.92 -14.02
C ASN A 75 12.82 3.93 -13.13
N ALA A 76 11.55 3.70 -12.77
CA ALA A 76 10.88 4.59 -11.83
C ALA A 76 11.41 4.38 -10.41
N GLU A 77 11.64 5.49 -9.72
CA GLU A 77 11.97 5.51 -8.29
C GLU A 77 10.68 5.46 -7.46
N CYS A 78 10.67 4.66 -6.42
CA CYS A 78 9.59 4.65 -5.44
C CYS A 78 9.76 5.83 -4.48
N LEU A 79 8.88 6.82 -4.55
CA LEU A 79 8.88 7.99 -3.68
C LEU A 79 8.09 7.78 -2.40
N TYR A 80 7.06 6.95 -2.47
CA TYR A 80 6.23 6.60 -1.34
C TYR A 80 5.72 5.17 -1.45
N VAL A 81 5.74 4.45 -0.37
CA VAL A 81 4.97 3.23 -0.17
C VAL A 81 4.57 3.09 1.30
N GLY A 82 3.30 2.84 1.53
CA GLY A 82 2.74 2.62 2.85
C GLY A 82 3.06 1.24 3.42
N ASP A 83 2.75 1.05 4.70
CA ASP A 83 2.77 -0.24 5.38
C ASP A 83 1.66 -0.26 6.43
N THR A 84 0.92 -1.35 6.50
CA THR A 84 -0.26 -1.45 7.38
C THR A 84 0.05 -1.35 8.88
N ILE A 85 1.31 -1.58 9.28
CA ILE A 85 1.73 -1.52 10.69
C ILE A 85 2.68 -0.34 10.92
N LYS A 86 3.66 -0.13 10.04
CA LYS A 86 4.69 0.92 10.18
C LYS A 86 4.23 2.27 9.67
N LYS A 87 3.06 2.34 9.01
CA LYS A 87 2.47 3.48 8.34
C LYS A 87 3.18 3.85 7.02
N ASP A 88 4.43 4.25 7.07
CA ASP A 88 5.23 4.58 5.89
C ASP A 88 6.45 3.63 5.85
N LEU A 89 6.62 2.86 4.80
CA LEU A 89 7.82 2.05 4.57
C LEU A 89 8.89 2.87 3.86
N ILE A 90 8.49 3.66 2.86
CA ILE A 90 9.30 4.68 2.19
C ILE A 90 8.49 5.97 2.13
N LYS A 91 9.16 7.10 2.38
CA LYS A 91 8.62 8.45 2.16
C LYS A 91 9.76 9.42 1.88
N ASN A 92 10.02 9.69 0.60
CA ASN A 92 11.00 10.68 0.17
C ASN A 92 10.38 12.09 0.17
N VAL A 93 10.32 12.70 1.35
CA VAL A 93 9.68 14.01 1.56
C VAL A 93 10.34 15.11 0.73
N GLU A 94 11.66 15.08 0.62
CA GLU A 94 12.43 16.08 -0.13
C GLU A 94 12.07 16.03 -1.62
N LYS A 95 12.10 14.84 -2.24
CA LYS A 95 11.80 14.69 -3.66
C LYS A 95 10.34 14.96 -3.98
N LEU A 96 9.41 14.54 -3.10
CA LEU A 96 7.98 14.87 -3.23
C LEU A 96 7.78 16.40 -3.21
N SER A 97 8.37 17.09 -2.24
CA SER A 97 8.30 18.57 -2.16
C SER A 97 8.89 19.25 -3.37
N ASN A 98 10.07 18.80 -3.85
CA ASN A 98 10.72 19.35 -5.04
C ASN A 98 9.90 19.15 -6.32
N LEU A 99 9.11 18.07 -6.39
CA LEU A 99 8.18 17.82 -7.50
C LEU A 99 6.93 18.69 -7.43
N GLY A 100 6.66 19.37 -6.31
CA GLY A 100 5.53 20.25 -6.14
C GLY A 100 4.33 19.63 -5.41
N PHE A 101 4.55 18.56 -4.63
CA PHE A 101 3.50 18.03 -3.75
C PHE A 101 3.26 18.97 -2.58
N GLU A 102 2.00 19.25 -2.30
CA GLU A 102 1.53 20.00 -1.13
C GLU A 102 0.86 19.02 -0.15
N ILE A 103 1.67 18.37 0.69
CA ILE A 103 1.19 17.33 1.61
C ILE A 103 0.88 17.95 2.97
N THR A 104 -0.36 17.87 3.41
CA THR A 104 -0.81 18.29 4.75
C THR A 104 -0.95 17.09 5.69
N LEU A 105 -1.21 17.36 6.99
CA LEU A 105 -1.42 16.31 7.99
C LEU A 105 -2.68 15.47 7.75
N HIS A 106 -3.62 15.97 6.96
CA HIS A 106 -4.91 15.33 6.69
C HIS A 106 -4.94 14.60 5.36
N ASP A 107 -3.91 14.79 4.51
CA ASP A 107 -3.86 14.15 3.20
C ASP A 107 -3.52 12.68 3.32
N LYS A 108 -4.30 11.86 2.62
CA LYS A 108 -4.05 10.45 2.50
C LYS A 108 -3.22 10.20 1.24
N MET A 109 -1.96 9.83 1.42
CA MET A 109 -1.11 9.40 0.30
C MET A 109 -1.72 8.19 -0.41
N PRO A 110 -1.55 8.04 -1.73
CA PRO A 110 -1.76 6.77 -2.41
C PRO A 110 -0.89 5.67 -1.81
N ASP A 111 -1.30 4.41 -1.94
CA ASP A 111 -0.56 3.29 -1.34
C ASP A 111 0.87 3.18 -1.88
N VAL A 112 1.06 3.47 -3.18
CA VAL A 112 2.38 3.53 -3.82
C VAL A 112 2.46 4.74 -4.76
N VAL A 113 3.56 5.49 -4.69
CA VAL A 113 3.90 6.57 -5.62
C VAL A 113 5.24 6.29 -6.27
N LEU A 114 5.25 6.15 -7.60
CA LEU A 114 6.47 5.96 -8.40
C LEU A 114 6.70 7.19 -9.29
N TYR A 115 7.96 7.56 -9.50
CA TYR A 115 8.34 8.65 -10.41
C TYR A 115 9.37 8.17 -11.42
N CYS A 116 9.05 8.31 -12.70
CA CYS A 116 9.95 8.05 -13.81
C CYS A 116 10.50 9.38 -14.33
N GLU A 117 11.75 9.67 -14.00
CA GLU A 117 12.40 10.93 -14.37
C GLU A 117 12.55 11.08 -15.90
N ASP A 118 12.96 10.01 -16.59
CA ASP A 118 13.16 9.98 -18.05
C ASP A 118 11.92 10.40 -18.84
N LYS A 119 10.73 10.03 -18.33
CA LYS A 119 9.43 10.34 -18.94
C LYS A 119 8.78 11.58 -18.35
N ASN A 120 9.27 12.04 -17.20
CA ASN A 120 8.61 13.00 -16.34
C ASN A 120 7.16 12.58 -16.01
N TRP A 121 6.98 11.33 -15.56
CA TRP A 121 5.69 10.73 -15.19
C TRP A 121 5.65 10.29 -13.73
N ILE A 122 4.53 10.56 -13.08
CA ILE A 122 4.22 10.06 -11.74
C ILE A 122 3.08 9.07 -11.84
N TYR A 123 3.26 7.93 -11.17
CA TYR A 123 2.27 6.87 -11.06
C TYR A 123 1.70 6.88 -9.65
N PHE A 124 0.40 7.09 -9.54
CA PHE A 124 -0.36 7.01 -8.29
C PHE A 124 -1.10 5.68 -8.28
N ILE A 125 -0.78 4.80 -7.33
CA ILE A 125 -1.28 3.44 -7.33
C ILE A 125 -2.00 3.16 -6.01
N GLU A 126 -3.27 2.75 -6.10
CA GLU A 126 -4.06 2.23 -4.98
C GLU A 126 -4.04 0.70 -5.00
N ALA A 127 -3.66 0.08 -3.90
CA ALA A 127 -3.62 -1.38 -3.72
C ALA A 127 -4.91 -1.86 -3.07
N VAL A 128 -5.84 -2.39 -3.85
CA VAL A 128 -7.21 -2.68 -3.40
C VAL A 128 -7.40 -4.15 -3.09
N THR A 129 -7.56 -4.46 -1.82
CA THR A 129 -7.97 -5.79 -1.33
C THR A 129 -9.37 -5.79 -0.73
N SER A 130 -9.83 -4.66 -0.20
CA SER A 130 -11.13 -4.55 0.47
C SER A 130 -11.84 -3.20 0.29
N VAL A 131 -11.10 -2.09 0.11
CA VAL A 131 -11.64 -0.73 -0.05
C VAL A 131 -10.66 0.15 -0.81
N GLY A 132 -11.15 1.24 -1.38
CA GLY A 132 -10.35 2.37 -1.82
C GLY A 132 -9.78 2.30 -3.25
N PRO A 133 -10.57 1.94 -4.28
CA PRO A 133 -10.09 2.04 -5.66
C PRO A 133 -9.87 3.49 -6.09
N MET A 134 -9.22 3.69 -7.23
CA MET A 134 -9.04 5.00 -7.87
C MET A 134 -10.39 5.50 -8.39
N SER A 135 -11.21 6.02 -7.49
CA SER A 135 -12.52 6.60 -7.77
C SER A 135 -12.40 8.05 -8.24
N PRO A 136 -13.44 8.65 -8.84
CA PRO A 136 -13.44 10.08 -9.20
C PRO A 136 -13.13 10.99 -8.00
N GLN A 137 -13.67 10.69 -6.82
CA GLN A 137 -13.37 11.44 -5.59
C GLN A 137 -11.89 11.31 -5.20
N ARG A 138 -11.31 10.11 -5.36
CA ARG A 138 -9.91 9.87 -5.03
C ARG A 138 -8.95 10.62 -5.95
N ILE A 139 -9.28 10.73 -7.24
CA ILE A 139 -8.52 11.55 -8.19
C ILE A 139 -8.54 13.02 -7.77
N ILE A 140 -9.71 13.56 -7.38
CA ILE A 140 -9.81 14.95 -6.91
C ILE A 140 -8.89 15.20 -5.70
N GLU A 141 -8.85 14.28 -4.74
CA GLU A 141 -7.97 14.38 -3.56
C GLU A 141 -6.49 14.38 -3.95
N ILE A 142 -6.09 13.50 -4.87
CA ILE A 142 -4.71 13.44 -5.37
C ILE A 142 -4.37 14.70 -6.19
N GLU A 143 -5.26 15.16 -7.05
CA GLU A 143 -5.07 16.39 -7.85
C GLU A 143 -4.91 17.62 -6.96
N GLU A 144 -5.67 17.70 -5.86
CA GLU A 144 -5.55 18.77 -4.89
C GLU A 144 -4.15 18.79 -4.24
N MET A 145 -3.69 17.64 -3.76
CA MET A 145 -2.36 17.46 -3.15
C MET A 145 -1.21 17.68 -4.15
N THR A 146 -1.49 17.53 -5.44
CA THR A 146 -0.48 17.57 -6.52
C THR A 146 -0.69 18.73 -7.48
N LYS A 147 -1.32 19.83 -7.07
CA LYS A 147 -1.56 21.04 -7.89
C LYS A 147 -0.27 21.65 -8.47
N GLY A 148 0.80 21.62 -7.69
CA GLY A 148 2.11 22.15 -8.08
C GLY A 148 2.92 21.23 -8.99
N VAL A 149 2.50 19.98 -9.16
CA VAL A 149 3.23 18.95 -9.92
C VAL A 149 3.04 19.16 -11.42
N LYS A 150 4.16 19.28 -12.15
CA LYS A 150 4.17 19.46 -13.60
C LYS A 150 4.38 18.16 -14.39
N ALA A 151 4.71 17.07 -13.71
CA ALA A 151 4.87 15.76 -14.33
C ALA A 151 3.52 15.20 -14.82
N GLY A 152 3.56 14.37 -15.85
CA GLY A 152 2.38 13.62 -16.31
C GLY A 152 1.91 12.68 -15.21
N LYS A 153 0.61 12.67 -14.90
CA LYS A 153 0.01 11.89 -13.83
C LYS A 153 -0.69 10.66 -14.40
N ILE A 154 -0.43 9.51 -13.81
CA ILE A 154 -1.03 8.23 -14.20
C ILE A 154 -1.69 7.63 -12.96
N TYR A 155 -2.98 7.32 -13.05
CA TYR A 155 -3.80 6.81 -11.96
C TYR A 155 -4.07 5.33 -12.15
N ILE A 156 -3.72 4.51 -11.16
CA ILE A 156 -3.77 3.05 -11.29
C ILE A 156 -4.46 2.46 -10.07
N THR A 157 -5.35 1.51 -10.31
CA THR A 157 -5.84 0.61 -9.26
C THR A 157 -5.24 -0.77 -9.47
N ALA A 158 -4.54 -1.27 -8.47
CA ALA A 158 -4.03 -2.63 -8.45
C ALA A 158 -4.96 -3.54 -7.65
N PHE A 159 -5.26 -4.71 -8.19
CA PHE A 159 -6.04 -5.75 -7.52
C PHE A 159 -5.24 -7.06 -7.47
N PRO A 160 -5.48 -7.93 -6.46
CA PRO A 160 -4.84 -9.24 -6.41
C PRO A 160 -5.31 -10.14 -7.57
N ASP A 161 -6.60 -10.08 -7.91
CA ASP A 161 -7.26 -10.97 -8.84
C ASP A 161 -8.48 -10.33 -9.52
N PHE A 162 -8.99 -11.00 -10.57
CA PHE A 162 -10.15 -10.55 -11.34
C PHE A 162 -11.45 -10.58 -10.52
N SER A 163 -11.55 -11.47 -9.55
CA SER A 163 -12.72 -11.55 -8.67
C SER A 163 -12.85 -10.30 -7.79
N THR A 164 -11.72 -9.81 -7.29
CA THR A 164 -11.67 -8.57 -6.50
C THR A 164 -11.95 -7.36 -7.39
N TYR A 165 -11.35 -7.28 -8.59
CA TYR A 165 -11.65 -6.23 -9.57
C TYR A 165 -13.15 -6.10 -9.84
N LYS A 166 -13.87 -7.21 -10.09
CA LYS A 166 -15.32 -7.18 -10.36
C LYS A 166 -16.14 -6.53 -9.25
N LYS A 167 -15.70 -6.64 -7.99
CA LYS A 167 -16.43 -6.06 -6.86
C LYS A 167 -16.37 -4.52 -6.83
N PHE A 168 -15.31 -3.96 -7.40
CA PHE A 168 -15.03 -2.52 -7.36
C PHE A 168 -15.09 -1.84 -8.72
N SER A 169 -15.39 -2.59 -9.79
CA SER A 169 -15.34 -2.08 -11.17
C SER A 169 -16.27 -0.89 -11.43
N GLU A 170 -17.39 -0.78 -10.71
CA GLU A 170 -18.35 0.32 -10.83
C GLU A 170 -17.87 1.61 -10.11
N GLU A 171 -16.90 1.49 -9.21
CA GLU A 171 -16.36 2.63 -8.45
C GLU A 171 -15.16 3.29 -9.16
N LEU A 172 -14.61 2.63 -10.17
CA LEU A 172 -13.42 3.09 -10.87
C LEU A 172 -13.70 4.32 -11.74
N ALA A 173 -12.80 5.28 -11.69
CA ALA A 173 -12.87 6.44 -12.57
C ALA A 173 -12.47 6.08 -14.02
N TRP A 174 -13.06 6.75 -14.99
CA TRP A 174 -12.58 6.75 -16.37
C TRP A 174 -11.20 7.41 -16.49
N GLU A 175 -10.49 7.10 -17.54
CA GLU A 175 -9.13 7.59 -17.83
C GLU A 175 -8.09 7.14 -16.78
N THR A 176 -8.34 5.98 -16.16
CA THR A 176 -7.42 5.32 -15.23
C THR A 176 -7.05 3.93 -15.73
N GLU A 177 -6.03 3.35 -15.08
CA GLU A 177 -5.50 2.04 -15.41
C GLU A 177 -5.85 1.03 -14.32
N VAL A 178 -6.07 -0.23 -14.71
CA VAL A 178 -6.25 -1.33 -13.76
C VAL A 178 -5.21 -2.41 -14.02
N TRP A 179 -4.52 -2.80 -12.96
CA TRP A 179 -3.55 -3.89 -12.99
C TRP A 179 -3.98 -5.03 -12.07
N LEU A 180 -3.82 -6.27 -12.55
CA LEU A 180 -4.13 -7.47 -11.79
C LEU A 180 -2.84 -8.24 -11.47
N SER A 181 -2.56 -8.47 -10.19
CA SER A 181 -1.35 -9.18 -9.77
C SER A 181 -1.31 -10.62 -10.28
N GLU A 182 -2.46 -11.27 -10.45
CA GLU A 182 -2.55 -12.62 -11.01
C GLU A 182 -2.21 -12.69 -12.52
N LEU A 183 -2.29 -11.55 -13.24
CA LEU A 183 -1.98 -11.43 -14.67
C LEU A 183 -0.98 -10.28 -14.88
N PRO A 184 0.25 -10.39 -14.37
CA PRO A 184 1.16 -9.26 -14.21
C PRO A 184 1.63 -8.61 -15.51
N ASP A 185 1.52 -9.31 -16.62
CA ASP A 185 1.95 -8.82 -17.95
C ASP A 185 0.85 -8.04 -18.70
N HIS A 186 -0.35 -7.89 -18.10
CA HIS A 186 -1.51 -7.27 -18.74
C HIS A 186 -2.01 -6.07 -17.96
N MET A 187 -2.63 -5.14 -18.70
CA MET A 187 -3.26 -3.93 -18.16
C MET A 187 -4.66 -3.78 -18.75
N ILE A 188 -5.61 -3.33 -17.94
CA ILE A 188 -6.94 -2.91 -18.40
C ILE A 188 -6.90 -1.38 -18.43
N HIS A 189 -7.15 -0.80 -19.62
CA HIS A 189 -7.24 0.63 -19.81
C HIS A 189 -8.70 1.07 -19.78
N LEU A 190 -9.09 1.86 -18.79
CA LEU A 190 -10.41 2.49 -18.71
C LEU A 190 -10.36 3.82 -19.46
N ASN A 191 -10.09 3.76 -20.74
CA ASN A 191 -9.92 4.93 -21.58
C ASN A 191 -11.27 5.54 -21.95
N GLY A 192 -11.47 6.83 -21.64
CA GLY A 192 -12.65 7.61 -22.01
C GLY A 192 -12.69 8.06 -23.47
N ASP A 193 -11.70 7.73 -24.29
CA ASP A 193 -11.63 8.10 -25.68
C ASP A 193 -12.82 7.57 -26.48
N LYS A 194 -13.35 8.42 -27.35
CA LYS A 194 -14.45 8.08 -28.29
C LYS A 194 -13.99 7.26 -29.49
N PHE A 195 -12.82 6.61 -29.39
CA PHE A 195 -12.29 5.79 -30.46
C PHE A 195 -13.10 4.49 -30.60
N MET A 196 -13.57 4.24 -31.81
CA MET A 196 -14.18 2.97 -32.21
C MET A 196 -13.66 2.54 -33.59
N GLY A 197 -12.99 1.40 -33.63
CA GLY A 197 -12.45 0.84 -34.87
C GLY A 197 -11.68 -0.46 -34.64
N PRO A 198 -11.34 -1.19 -35.73
CA PRO A 198 -10.55 -2.40 -35.61
C PRO A 198 -9.13 -2.06 -35.09
N ARG A 199 -8.61 -2.88 -34.18
CA ARG A 199 -7.22 -2.78 -33.75
C ARG A 199 -6.32 -3.45 -34.76
N GLU A 200 -5.21 -2.82 -35.11
CA GLU A 200 -4.19 -3.43 -35.95
C GLU A 200 -3.59 -4.66 -35.23
N LYS A 201 -3.37 -5.73 -36.01
CA LYS A 201 -2.64 -6.88 -35.47
C LYS A 201 -1.18 -6.47 -35.28
N ARG A 202 -0.70 -6.55 -34.06
CA ARG A 202 0.71 -6.40 -33.72
C ARG A 202 1.51 -7.65 -34.11
#